data_461728585c266e1a31c5bf88096a663f
#
_entry.id   461728585c266e1a31c5bf88096a663f
#
_cell.length_a   1.000
_cell.length_b   1.000
_cell.length_c   1.000
_cell.angle_alpha   90.00
_cell.angle_beta   90.00
_cell.angle_gamma   90.00
#
_symmetry.space_group_name_H-M   'P 1'
#
loop_
_entity.id
_entity.type
_entity.pdbx_description
1 polymer ?
#
loop_
_entity_poly.entity_id
_entity_poly.type
_entity_poly.pdbx_seq_one_letter_code
_entity_poly.pdbx_strand_id
1 'polypeptide(L)'
;MLFRSVVQFGKTTGTIVTLPAATGTGNIYRFVIGVTATSNANIIKVANATDVMDGSLCLQQDTDADGTLKLWRADAGDDTMTFAGAATTGGIVGGFIQCADYKAGFWSCQAWTQSGGGSEATPFSATVS
;
A
#
# COMPACT_ATOMS: atom_id res chain seq x y z
N MET A 1 2.16 -24.24 -13.60
CA MET A 1 2.16 -22.91 -14.28
C MET A 1 2.02 -21.85 -13.20
N LEU A 2 2.99 -20.96 -13.11
CA LEU A 2 2.96 -19.88 -12.13
C LEU A 2 2.23 -18.67 -12.77
N PHE A 3 1.00 -18.43 -12.39
CA PHE A 3 0.29 -17.22 -12.80
C PHE A 3 0.81 -16.03 -11.98
N ARG A 4 1.54 -15.15 -12.62
CA ARG A 4 1.92 -13.86 -12.03
C ARG A 4 0.96 -12.81 -12.54
N SER A 5 -0.04 -12.48 -11.76
CA SER A 5 -0.91 -11.35 -12.05
C SER A 5 -0.49 -10.13 -11.24
N VAL A 6 -0.47 -8.98 -11.89
CA VAL A 6 -0.33 -7.69 -11.26
C VAL A 6 -1.66 -6.97 -11.38
N VAL A 7 -2.20 -6.50 -10.27
CA VAL A 7 -3.41 -5.67 -10.25
C VAL A 7 -3.03 -4.22 -10.49
N GLN A 8 -3.64 -3.60 -11.48
CA GLN A 8 -3.39 -2.20 -11.78
C GLN A 8 -4.44 -1.30 -11.14
N PHE A 9 -3.99 -0.28 -10.41
CA PHE A 9 -4.83 0.85 -10.02
C PHE A 9 -4.93 1.83 -11.19
N GLY A 10 -6.02 1.72 -11.95
CA GLY A 10 -6.20 2.41 -13.23
C GLY A 10 -7.23 3.55 -13.20
N LYS A 11 -7.64 4.05 -12.02
CA LYS A 11 -8.69 5.07 -11.90
C LYS A 11 -8.19 6.32 -11.20
N THR A 12 -8.54 7.48 -11.74
CA THR A 12 -8.27 8.79 -11.12
C THR A 12 -9.09 9.00 -9.83
N THR A 13 -10.19 8.27 -9.66
CA THR A 13 -11.06 8.34 -8.47
C THR A 13 -10.61 7.43 -7.33
N GLY A 14 -9.45 6.76 -7.47
CA GLY A 14 -8.99 5.78 -6.51
C GLY A 14 -9.72 4.42 -6.59
N THR A 15 -9.18 3.44 -5.91
CA THR A 15 -9.70 2.07 -5.87
C THR A 15 -9.43 1.47 -4.50
N ILE A 16 -10.40 0.78 -3.93
CA ILE A 16 -10.22 0.03 -2.68
C ILE A 16 -10.06 -1.45 -3.02
N VAL A 17 -8.99 -2.06 -2.53
CA VAL A 17 -8.74 -3.50 -2.60
C VAL A 17 -8.76 -4.06 -1.18
N THR A 18 -9.56 -5.11 -0.98
CA THR A 18 -9.55 -5.88 0.25
C THR A 18 -8.77 -7.17 0.02
N LEU A 19 -7.69 -7.37 0.76
CA LEU A 19 -6.92 -8.61 0.75
C LEU A 19 -7.78 -9.73 1.34
N PRO A 20 -7.62 -10.99 0.91
CA PRO A 20 -8.26 -12.12 1.59
C PRO A 20 -7.84 -12.22 3.05
N ALA A 21 -8.52 -13.06 3.83
CA ALA A 21 -8.08 -13.36 5.19
C ALA A 21 -6.68 -13.98 5.18
N ALA A 22 -5.82 -13.54 6.08
CA ALA A 22 -4.45 -14.04 6.20
C ALA A 22 -4.46 -15.44 6.83
N THR A 23 -4.07 -16.45 6.06
CA THR A 23 -4.09 -17.86 6.48
C THR A 23 -2.70 -18.51 6.52
N GLY A 24 -1.66 -17.76 6.17
CA GLY A 24 -0.27 -18.24 6.15
C GLY A 24 0.05 -19.15 4.97
N THR A 25 -0.65 -18.96 3.86
CA THR A 25 -0.45 -19.80 2.64
C THR A 25 0.74 -19.40 1.80
N GLY A 26 1.35 -18.23 2.07
CA GLY A 26 2.45 -17.68 1.26
C GLY A 26 1.98 -17.03 -0.03
N ASN A 27 0.68 -16.79 -0.22
CA ASN A 27 0.16 -16.11 -1.39
C ASN A 27 0.69 -14.68 -1.47
N ILE A 28 1.07 -14.27 -2.67
CA ILE A 28 1.61 -12.93 -2.94
C ILE A 28 0.70 -12.21 -3.91
N TYR A 29 0.28 -11.00 -3.52
CA TYR A 29 -0.48 -10.08 -4.36
C TYR A 29 0.40 -8.89 -4.73
N ARG A 30 0.40 -8.51 -5.99
CA ARG A 30 1.19 -7.40 -6.53
C ARG A 30 0.28 -6.38 -7.15
N PHE A 31 0.59 -5.10 -6.89
CA PHE A 31 -0.16 -3.97 -7.38
C PHE A 31 0.78 -2.94 -8.01
N VAL A 32 0.30 -2.26 -9.02
CA VAL A 32 1.01 -1.13 -9.63
C VAL A 32 0.05 0.06 -9.73
N ILE A 33 0.56 1.23 -9.43
CA ILE A 33 -0.18 2.49 -9.65
C ILE A 33 -0.05 2.83 -11.13
N GLY A 34 -1.08 2.50 -11.91
CA GLY A 34 -1.12 2.80 -13.34
C GLY A 34 -1.64 4.20 -13.65
N VAL A 35 -2.42 4.77 -12.73
CA VAL A 35 -2.94 6.14 -12.81
C VAL A 35 -2.89 6.76 -11.43
N THR A 36 -2.32 7.95 -11.32
CA THR A 36 -2.32 8.73 -10.07
C THR A 36 -3.76 9.10 -9.71
N ALA A 37 -4.19 8.76 -8.49
CA ALA A 37 -5.50 9.16 -7.99
C ALA A 37 -5.52 10.67 -7.74
N THR A 38 -6.55 11.37 -8.21
CA THR A 38 -6.74 12.82 -8.06
C THR A 38 -7.93 13.17 -7.18
N SER A 39 -8.82 12.20 -6.93
CA SER A 39 -9.91 12.31 -5.95
C SER A 39 -10.05 10.97 -5.24
N ASN A 40 -10.20 10.97 -3.92
CA ASN A 40 -10.05 9.80 -3.07
C ASN A 40 -8.63 9.18 -3.18
N ALA A 41 -8.44 7.98 -2.65
CA ALA A 41 -7.15 7.32 -2.62
C ALA A 41 -7.24 5.89 -3.17
N ASN A 42 -6.11 5.34 -3.58
CA ASN A 42 -5.95 3.90 -3.72
C ASN A 42 -5.70 3.31 -2.34
N ILE A 43 -6.49 2.33 -1.94
CA ILE A 43 -6.44 1.74 -0.61
C ILE A 43 -6.27 0.23 -0.74
N ILE A 44 -5.34 -0.32 0.02
CA ILE A 44 -5.20 -1.77 0.24
C ILE A 44 -5.47 -2.00 1.72
N LYS A 45 -6.45 -2.84 2.04
CA LYS A 45 -6.82 -3.15 3.41
C LYS A 45 -7.01 -4.65 3.62
N VAL A 46 -6.90 -5.09 4.86
CA VAL A 46 -7.15 -6.48 5.24
C VAL A 46 -8.65 -6.82 5.23
N ALA A 47 -8.98 -8.11 5.29
CA ALA A 47 -10.36 -8.60 5.18
C ALA A 47 -11.19 -8.41 6.45
N ASN A 48 -10.55 -8.35 7.61
CA ASN A 48 -11.23 -8.40 8.91
C ASN A 48 -10.42 -7.66 9.99
N ALA A 49 -11.04 -7.41 11.13
CA ALA A 49 -10.49 -6.64 12.24
C ALA A 49 -9.37 -7.36 13.04
N THR A 50 -9.03 -8.58 12.68
CA THR A 50 -7.98 -9.36 13.39
C THR A 50 -6.70 -9.53 12.57
N ASP A 51 -6.78 -9.37 11.25
CA ASP A 51 -5.61 -9.40 10.40
C ASP A 51 -4.89 -8.04 10.47
N VAL A 52 -3.56 -8.06 10.41
CA VAL A 52 -2.72 -6.85 10.46
C VAL A 52 -1.61 -6.90 9.41
N MET A 53 -1.04 -5.74 9.14
CA MET A 53 0.10 -5.55 8.23
C MET A 53 1.41 -5.51 9.02
N ASP A 54 1.82 -6.64 9.59
CA ASP A 54 3.04 -6.76 10.38
C ASP A 54 4.29 -6.83 9.49
N GLY A 55 5.36 -6.16 9.94
CA GLY A 55 6.62 -6.12 9.18
C GLY A 55 6.53 -5.39 7.84
N SER A 56 5.45 -4.68 7.61
CA SER A 56 5.23 -3.92 6.37
C SER A 56 6.06 -2.67 6.30
N LEU A 57 6.54 -2.34 5.10
CA LEU A 57 7.42 -1.21 4.83
C LEU A 57 6.94 -0.44 3.60
N CYS A 58 7.03 0.89 3.67
CA CYS A 58 6.80 1.75 2.52
C CYS A 58 7.98 2.71 2.34
N LEU A 59 8.64 2.63 1.19
CA LEU A 59 9.64 3.59 0.78
C LEU A 59 8.98 4.66 -0.09
N GLN A 60 9.11 5.88 0.32
CA GLN A 60 8.53 7.06 -0.34
C GLN A 60 9.61 8.03 -0.78
N GLN A 61 9.55 8.44 -2.03
CA GLN A 61 10.40 9.48 -2.58
C GLN A 61 9.58 10.76 -2.73
N ASP A 62 10.10 11.86 -2.20
CA ASP A 62 9.56 13.19 -2.46
C ASP A 62 9.94 13.65 -3.87
N THR A 63 8.96 14.04 -4.68
CA THR A 63 9.18 14.56 -6.03
C THR A 63 9.36 16.07 -6.08
N ASP A 64 8.97 16.77 -4.99
CA ASP A 64 9.04 18.23 -4.90
C ASP A 64 10.34 18.74 -4.29
N ALA A 65 11.10 17.87 -3.65
CA ALA A 65 12.40 18.16 -3.08
C ALA A 65 13.52 17.46 -3.89
N ASP A 66 14.70 17.48 -3.38
CA ASP A 66 15.93 16.92 -3.95
C ASP A 66 16.03 15.38 -3.86
N GLY A 67 14.90 14.68 -3.97
CA GLY A 67 14.85 13.23 -3.98
C GLY A 67 15.01 12.59 -2.61
N THR A 68 14.57 13.27 -1.56
CA THR A 68 14.58 12.71 -0.19
C THR A 68 13.76 11.43 -0.12
N LEU A 69 14.33 10.40 0.49
CA LEU A 69 13.67 9.12 0.72
C LEU A 69 13.22 9.03 2.17
N LYS A 70 11.97 8.60 2.38
CA LYS A 70 11.45 8.27 3.70
C LYS A 70 10.99 6.83 3.75
N LEU A 71 11.31 6.16 4.84
CA LEU A 71 10.88 4.80 5.12
C LEU A 71 9.85 4.83 6.24
N TRP A 72 8.66 4.33 5.93
CA TRP A 72 7.59 4.15 6.89
C TRP A 72 7.45 2.67 7.23
N ARG A 73 7.20 2.38 8.48
CA ARG A 73 6.87 1.03 8.96
C ARG A 73 5.44 1.02 9.46
N ALA A 74 4.77 -0.11 9.28
CA ALA A 74 3.48 -0.32 9.93
C ALA A 74 3.68 -0.41 11.45
N ASP A 75 2.83 0.25 12.19
CA ASP A 75 2.73 0.12 13.66
C ASP A 75 1.88 -1.10 14.03
N ALA A 76 1.94 -1.48 15.30
CA ALA A 76 1.14 -2.59 15.80
C ALA A 76 -0.37 -2.29 15.61
N GLY A 77 -1.04 -3.18 14.89
CA GLY A 77 -2.47 -3.02 14.60
C GLY A 77 -2.80 -2.30 13.30
N ASP A 78 -1.81 -1.80 12.58
CA ASP A 78 -2.07 -1.26 11.23
C ASP A 78 -2.59 -2.36 10.29
N ASP A 79 -3.61 -2.02 9.53
CA ASP A 79 -4.37 -2.96 8.71
C ASP A 79 -4.69 -2.40 7.30
N THR A 80 -4.27 -1.18 7.05
CA THR A 80 -4.60 -0.44 5.84
C THR A 80 -3.40 0.35 5.34
N MET A 81 -3.18 0.32 4.02
CA MET A 81 -2.28 1.24 3.30
C MET A 81 -3.12 2.17 2.43
N THR A 82 -2.91 3.47 2.57
CA THR A 82 -3.62 4.51 1.80
C THR A 82 -2.63 5.31 0.96
N PHE A 83 -2.87 5.36 -0.34
CA PHE A 83 -2.07 6.07 -1.33
C PHE A 83 -2.92 7.18 -1.97
N ALA A 84 -2.71 8.41 -1.53
CA ALA A 84 -3.53 9.57 -1.90
C ALA A 84 -3.02 10.30 -3.16
N GLY A 85 -2.29 9.62 -4.02
CA GLY A 85 -1.80 10.18 -5.26
C GLY A 85 -0.70 11.22 -5.07
N ALA A 86 -0.89 12.42 -5.56
CA ALA A 86 0.07 13.51 -5.44
C ALA A 86 0.14 14.16 -4.05
N ALA A 87 -0.58 13.61 -3.06
CA ALA A 87 -0.54 14.10 -1.68
C ALA A 87 0.57 13.40 -0.87
N THR A 88 0.48 13.48 0.44
CA THR A 88 1.56 13.14 1.38
C THR A 88 1.83 11.65 1.56
N THR A 89 0.86 10.77 1.27
CA THR A 89 0.98 9.32 1.49
C THR A 89 1.45 8.54 0.26
N GLY A 90 1.85 9.24 -0.80
CA GLY A 90 2.35 8.62 -2.02
C GLY A 90 1.26 8.13 -2.96
N GLY A 91 1.65 7.36 -3.98
CA GLY A 91 0.72 6.79 -4.94
C GLY A 91 0.72 7.47 -6.30
N ILE A 92 1.80 8.15 -6.66
CA ILE A 92 2.02 8.63 -8.03
C ILE A 92 2.20 7.42 -8.96
N VAL A 93 1.80 7.58 -10.22
CA VAL A 93 1.95 6.57 -11.27
C VAL A 93 3.35 5.95 -11.29
N GLY A 94 3.42 4.63 -11.41
CA GLY A 94 4.66 3.86 -11.36
C GLY A 94 4.96 3.25 -9.98
N GLY A 95 4.23 3.64 -8.94
CA GLY A 95 4.35 3.02 -7.62
C GLY A 95 4.03 1.52 -7.65
N PHE A 96 4.78 0.75 -6.88
CA PHE A 96 4.67 -0.70 -6.81
C PHE A 96 4.45 -1.15 -5.38
N ILE A 97 3.49 -2.06 -5.18
CA ILE A 97 3.16 -2.63 -3.88
C ILE A 97 3.11 -4.15 -3.99
N GLN A 98 3.62 -4.85 -2.99
CA GLN A 98 3.51 -6.28 -2.85
C GLN A 98 3.06 -6.64 -1.45
N CYS A 99 2.05 -7.51 -1.32
CA CYS A 99 1.56 -8.03 -0.04
C CYS A 99 1.66 -9.55 -0.03
N ALA A 100 2.29 -10.12 0.99
CA ALA A 100 2.47 -11.54 1.19
C ALA A 100 1.72 -12.03 2.44
N ASP A 101 0.91 -13.06 2.27
CA ASP A 101 0.27 -13.83 3.35
C ASP A 101 1.29 -14.79 3.94
N TYR A 102 2.09 -14.34 4.90
CA TYR A 102 3.21 -15.14 5.42
C TYR A 102 2.88 -15.92 6.69
N LYS A 103 1.82 -15.53 7.39
CA LYS A 103 1.40 -16.12 8.66
C LYS A 103 -0.09 -15.87 8.89
N ALA A 104 -0.77 -16.80 9.54
CA ALA A 104 -2.19 -16.61 9.89
C ALA A 104 -2.40 -15.32 10.70
N GLY A 105 -3.29 -14.45 10.24
CA GLY A 105 -3.56 -13.13 10.79
C GLY A 105 -2.59 -12.03 10.40
N PHE A 106 -1.57 -12.32 9.53
CA PHE A 106 -0.52 -11.34 9.25
C PHE A 106 -0.17 -11.23 7.77
N TRP A 107 -0.16 -10.01 7.29
CA TRP A 107 0.33 -9.61 5.98
C TRP A 107 1.66 -8.88 6.09
N SER A 108 2.62 -9.19 5.22
CA SER A 108 3.81 -8.38 5.03
C SER A 108 3.68 -7.64 3.70
N CYS A 109 3.49 -6.32 3.77
CA CYS A 109 3.35 -5.48 2.59
C CYS A 109 4.59 -4.60 2.40
N GLN A 110 5.11 -4.52 1.18
CA GLN A 110 6.16 -3.60 0.80
C GLN A 110 5.68 -2.70 -0.32
N ALA A 111 6.03 -1.43 -0.24
CA ALA A 111 5.69 -0.46 -1.28
C ALA A 111 6.90 0.41 -1.63
N TRP A 112 7.00 0.73 -2.93
CA TRP A 112 7.89 1.74 -3.48
C TRP A 112 7.03 2.75 -4.19
N THR A 113 6.96 3.97 -3.69
CA THR A 113 6.03 4.98 -4.19
C THR A 113 6.66 6.35 -4.18
N GLN A 114 6.01 7.29 -4.83
CA GLN A 114 6.37 8.70 -4.83
C GLN A 114 5.21 9.51 -4.30
N SER A 115 5.52 10.58 -3.58
CA SER A 115 4.56 11.60 -3.16
C SER A 115 4.90 12.93 -3.84
N GLY A 116 3.88 13.75 -4.09
CA GLY A 116 4.05 15.09 -4.65
C GLY A 116 3.75 16.19 -3.64
N GLY A 117 3.63 15.85 -2.38
CA GLY A 117 3.35 16.83 -1.32
C GLY A 117 4.60 17.20 -0.54
N GLY A 118 4.68 18.43 -0.05
CA GLY A 118 5.84 18.95 0.67
C GLY A 118 6.06 18.38 2.08
N SER A 119 5.30 17.39 2.51
CA SER A 119 5.46 16.67 3.79
C SER A 119 4.93 15.27 3.66
N GLU A 120 5.81 14.29 3.58
CA GLU A 120 5.41 12.89 3.51
C GLU A 120 4.82 12.43 4.84
N ALA A 121 3.80 11.61 4.75
CA ALA A 121 3.13 10.96 5.88
C ALA A 121 3.10 9.44 5.68
N THR A 122 2.99 8.72 6.78
CA THR A 122 2.84 7.27 6.73
C THR A 122 1.59 6.87 5.92
N PRO A 123 1.69 5.92 4.99
CA PRO A 123 0.51 5.36 4.35
C PRO A 123 -0.24 4.36 5.23
N PHE A 124 0.35 3.91 6.34
CA PHE A 124 -0.24 2.91 7.22
C PHE A 124 -1.22 3.51 8.22
N SER A 125 -2.28 2.77 8.50
CA SER A 125 -3.29 3.12 9.51
C SER A 125 -4.09 1.90 9.94
N ALA A 126 -4.73 1.98 11.11
CA ALA A 126 -5.68 1.01 11.63
C ALA A 126 -7.12 1.52 11.37
N THR A 127 -7.77 1.05 10.32
CA THR A 127 -9.10 1.52 9.89
C THR A 127 -10.13 0.42 9.70
N VAL A 128 -9.71 -0.85 9.71
CA VAL A 128 -10.61 -2.01 9.64
C VAL A 128 -11.00 -2.41 11.06
N SER A 129 -12.22 -2.14 11.44
CA SER A 129 -12.75 -2.44 12.76
C SER A 129 -13.83 -3.51 12.72
#